data_753b7f598a85beb3d95d3fdc50b48962
#
_entry.id   753b7f598a85beb3d95d3fdc50b48962
#
_cell.length_a   1.000
_cell.length_b   1.000
_cell.length_c   1.000
_cell.angle_alpha   90.00
_cell.angle_beta   90.00
_cell.angle_gamma   90.00
#
_symmetry.space_group_name_H-M   'P 1'
#
loop_
_entity.id
_entity.type
_entity.pdbx_description
1 polymer ?
#
loop_
_entity_poly.entity_id
_entity_poly.type
_entity_poly.pdbx_seq_one_letter_code
_entity_poly.pdbx_strand_id
1 'polypeptide(L)'
;MRRVFADTSYWIALVNPRDQIHAKAVSVTQQISPVRILTSEMVLAEVLNSFSDGGPLRHAVGGMVQKLTSNRDVVIVPQTSEQFESALRRYEQAADKSWSLTDCASFQVMEAEKIQAALTHDQHFAQAGFETLLC
;
A
#
# COMPACT_ATOMS: atom_id res chain seq x y z
N MET A 1 5.59 -19.15 -1.50
CA MET A 1 4.76 -18.10 -2.11
C MET A 1 5.47 -16.76 -1.98
N ARG A 2 5.57 -16.04 -3.07
CA ARG A 2 6.19 -14.70 -3.09
C ARG A 2 5.40 -13.75 -2.19
N ARG A 3 6.09 -12.86 -1.48
CA ARG A 3 5.47 -11.80 -0.69
C ARG A 3 5.80 -10.45 -1.27
N VAL A 4 4.81 -9.58 -1.39
CA VAL A 4 4.97 -8.19 -1.83
C VAL A 4 4.17 -7.28 -0.90
N PHE A 5 4.55 -6.01 -0.86
CA PHE A 5 3.81 -4.99 -0.12
C PHE A 5 2.89 -4.24 -1.08
N ALA A 6 1.69 -3.90 -0.64
CA ALA A 6 0.76 -3.10 -1.44
C ALA A 6 0.55 -1.73 -0.82
N ASP A 7 0.83 -0.70 -1.60
CA ASP A 7 0.68 0.70 -1.26
C ASP A 7 -0.70 1.23 -1.66
N THR A 8 -0.99 2.43 -1.22
CA THR A 8 -2.24 3.15 -1.47
C THR A 8 -2.59 3.20 -2.97
N SER A 9 -1.62 3.54 -3.82
CA SER A 9 -1.87 3.67 -5.27
C SER A 9 -2.35 2.37 -5.91
N TYR A 10 -1.89 1.22 -5.41
CA TYR A 10 -2.34 -0.08 -5.90
C TYR A 10 -3.81 -0.34 -5.58
N TRP A 11 -4.19 -0.14 -4.32
CA TRP A 11 -5.58 -0.38 -3.91
C TRP A 11 -6.55 0.55 -4.60
N ILE A 12 -6.18 1.82 -4.74
CA ILE A 12 -7.00 2.81 -5.48
C ILE A 12 -7.17 2.36 -6.93
N ALA A 13 -6.08 1.94 -7.57
CA ALA A 13 -6.13 1.50 -8.96
C ALA A 13 -7.00 0.25 -9.14
N LEU A 14 -6.97 -0.68 -8.18
CA LEU A 14 -7.80 -1.88 -8.27
C LEU A 14 -9.29 -1.57 -8.17
N VAL A 15 -9.67 -0.69 -7.25
CA VAL A 15 -11.09 -0.44 -6.96
C VAL A 15 -11.71 0.56 -7.94
N ASN A 16 -10.90 1.40 -8.56
CA ASN A 16 -11.38 2.44 -9.48
C ASN A 16 -11.02 2.08 -10.93
N PRO A 17 -12.00 1.58 -11.73
CA PRO A 17 -11.73 1.21 -13.13
C PRO A 17 -11.30 2.39 -14.01
N ARG A 18 -11.50 3.62 -13.57
CA ARG A 18 -11.10 4.83 -14.29
C ARG A 18 -9.70 5.30 -13.94
N ASP A 19 -9.05 4.66 -12.98
CA ASP A 19 -7.68 5.00 -12.61
C ASP A 19 -6.74 4.68 -13.78
N GLN A 20 -5.77 5.57 -14.02
CA GLN A 20 -4.85 5.45 -15.16
C GLN A 20 -4.06 4.14 -15.14
N ILE A 21 -3.77 3.63 -13.95
CA ILE A 21 -3.00 2.37 -13.83
C ILE A 21 -3.87 1.17 -13.45
N HIS A 22 -5.20 1.27 -13.58
CA HIS A 22 -6.09 0.17 -13.26
C HIS A 22 -5.73 -1.11 -14.02
N ALA A 23 -5.61 -1.02 -15.34
CA ALA A 23 -5.30 -2.18 -16.16
C ALA A 23 -3.94 -2.79 -15.80
N LYS A 24 -2.95 -1.95 -15.52
CA LYS A 24 -1.63 -2.42 -15.11
C LYS A 24 -1.67 -3.11 -13.76
N ALA A 25 -2.41 -2.56 -12.80
CA ALA A 25 -2.55 -3.17 -11.48
C ALA A 25 -3.16 -4.56 -11.58
N VAL A 26 -4.22 -4.72 -12.36
CA VAL A 26 -4.85 -6.01 -12.60
C VAL A 26 -3.89 -6.98 -13.27
N SER A 27 -3.23 -6.54 -14.33
CA SER A 27 -2.30 -7.37 -15.11
C SER A 27 -1.11 -7.85 -14.27
N VAL A 28 -0.49 -6.94 -13.52
CA VAL A 28 0.66 -7.30 -12.67
C VAL A 28 0.24 -8.29 -11.58
N THR A 29 -0.93 -8.08 -10.97
CA THR A 29 -1.44 -9.02 -9.97
C THR A 29 -1.57 -10.42 -10.54
N GLN A 30 -2.11 -10.54 -11.75
CA GLN A 30 -2.26 -11.83 -12.42
C GLN A 30 -0.90 -12.47 -12.74
N GLN A 31 0.07 -11.67 -13.15
CA GLN A 31 1.40 -12.14 -13.51
C GLN A 31 2.18 -12.69 -12.32
N ILE A 32 2.04 -12.07 -11.14
CA ILE A 32 2.79 -12.48 -9.95
C ILE A 32 2.07 -13.49 -9.08
N SER A 33 0.81 -13.77 -9.37
CA SER A 33 0.03 -14.74 -8.58
C SER A 33 0.52 -16.17 -8.86
N PRO A 34 0.50 -17.05 -7.84
CA PRO A 34 0.04 -16.84 -6.47
C PRO A 34 1.02 -15.99 -5.65
N VAL A 35 0.49 -15.08 -4.86
CA VAL A 35 1.28 -14.10 -4.10
C VAL A 35 0.60 -13.82 -2.75
N ARG A 36 1.40 -13.58 -1.71
CA ARG A 36 0.93 -13.07 -0.44
C ARG A 36 1.19 -11.57 -0.39
N ILE A 37 0.14 -10.81 -0.13
CA ILE A 37 0.21 -9.35 -0.12
C ILE A 37 0.19 -8.87 1.33
N LEU A 38 1.19 -8.07 1.70
CA LEU A 38 1.19 -7.34 2.94
C LEU A 38 0.77 -5.90 2.67
N THR A 39 -0.02 -5.35 3.55
CA THR A 39 -0.38 -3.93 3.56
C THR A 39 -0.51 -3.49 5.01
N SER A 40 -0.94 -2.27 5.26
CA SER A 40 -1.05 -1.79 6.63
C SER A 40 -2.37 -1.05 6.84
N GLU A 41 -2.76 -0.91 8.11
CA GLU A 41 -3.92 -0.09 8.45
C GLU A 41 -3.72 1.37 8.04
N MET A 42 -2.50 1.91 8.12
CA MET A 42 -2.23 3.29 7.65
C MET A 42 -2.49 3.43 6.16
N VAL A 43 -2.04 2.46 5.35
CA VAL A 43 -2.31 2.47 3.91
C VAL A 43 -3.81 2.40 3.66
N LEU A 44 -4.51 1.49 4.32
CA LEU A 44 -5.95 1.33 4.10
C LEU A 44 -6.74 2.56 4.56
N ALA A 45 -6.31 3.22 5.64
CA ALA A 45 -6.90 4.49 6.07
C ALA A 45 -6.75 5.56 4.98
N GLU A 46 -5.57 5.65 4.38
CA GLU A 46 -5.31 6.60 3.29
C GLU A 46 -6.18 6.28 2.07
N VAL A 47 -6.33 5.01 1.73
CA VAL A 47 -7.23 4.58 0.64
C VAL A 47 -8.67 5.00 0.90
N LEU A 48 -9.18 4.70 2.11
CA LEU A 48 -10.55 5.07 2.48
C LEU A 48 -10.74 6.58 2.45
N ASN A 49 -9.78 7.34 2.95
CA ASN A 49 -9.84 8.81 2.95
C ASN A 49 -9.87 9.39 1.54
N SER A 50 -9.26 8.73 0.57
CA SER A 50 -9.25 9.17 -0.83
C SER A 50 -10.64 9.17 -1.46
N PHE A 51 -11.58 8.41 -0.91
CA PHE A 51 -12.95 8.30 -1.41
C PHE A 51 -13.98 8.85 -0.41
N SER A 52 -13.54 9.76 0.46
CA SER A 52 -14.40 10.30 1.53
C SER A 52 -15.56 11.16 1.01
N ASP A 53 -15.49 11.63 -0.22
CA ASP A 53 -16.53 12.49 -0.81
C ASP A 53 -17.87 11.79 -1.00
N GLY A 54 -17.92 10.48 -0.80
CA GLY A 54 -19.15 9.71 -0.96
C GLY A 54 -19.26 9.06 -2.34
N GLY A 55 -20.48 8.60 -2.65
CA GLY A 55 -20.78 7.98 -3.93
C GLY A 55 -20.43 6.50 -4.02
N PRO A 56 -20.58 5.92 -5.22
CA PRO A 56 -20.41 4.48 -5.42
C PRO A 56 -19.02 3.95 -5.04
N LEU A 57 -17.97 4.74 -5.30
CA LEU A 57 -16.60 4.30 -4.99
C LEU A 57 -16.35 4.27 -3.49
N ARG A 58 -16.97 5.16 -2.72
CA ARG A 58 -16.86 5.11 -1.25
C ARG A 58 -17.39 3.77 -0.72
N HIS A 59 -18.54 3.34 -1.21
CA HIS A 59 -19.13 2.06 -0.82
C HIS A 59 -18.27 0.88 -1.28
N ALA A 60 -17.80 0.93 -2.53
CA ALA A 60 -16.98 -0.13 -3.11
C ALA A 60 -15.65 -0.31 -2.35
N VAL A 61 -15.03 0.79 -1.98
CA VAL A 61 -13.76 0.77 -1.24
C VAL A 61 -13.94 0.20 0.16
N GLY A 62 -15.01 0.58 0.86
CA GLY A 62 -15.33 0.02 2.17
C GLY A 62 -15.53 -1.49 2.09
N GLY A 63 -16.27 -1.95 1.08
CA GLY A 63 -16.47 -3.38 0.84
C GLY A 63 -15.19 -4.13 0.52
N MET A 64 -14.31 -3.52 -0.27
CA MET A 64 -13.00 -4.09 -0.57
C MET A 64 -12.18 -4.30 0.71
N VAL A 65 -12.10 -3.27 1.54
CA VAL A 65 -11.31 -3.36 2.79
C VAL A 65 -11.85 -4.47 3.69
N GLN A 66 -13.18 -4.59 3.81
CA GLN A 66 -13.77 -5.68 4.59
C GLN A 66 -13.38 -7.05 4.05
N LYS A 67 -13.37 -7.23 2.73
CA LYS A 67 -12.96 -8.50 2.12
C LYS A 67 -11.50 -8.80 2.35
N LEU A 68 -10.65 -7.78 2.38
CA LEU A 68 -9.22 -7.97 2.66
C LEU A 68 -8.98 -8.53 4.05
N THR A 69 -9.78 -8.14 5.04
CA THR A 69 -9.63 -8.66 6.41
C THR A 69 -9.89 -10.16 6.51
N SER A 70 -10.63 -10.73 5.57
CA SER A 70 -10.95 -12.17 5.54
C SER A 70 -10.15 -12.95 4.52
N ASN A 71 -9.30 -12.28 3.74
CA ASN A 71 -8.53 -12.93 2.69
C ASN A 71 -7.26 -13.55 3.28
N ARG A 72 -7.08 -14.86 3.10
CA ARG A 72 -5.95 -15.61 3.67
C ARG A 72 -4.60 -15.18 3.08
N ASP A 73 -4.59 -14.64 1.87
CA ASP A 73 -3.37 -14.24 1.17
C ASP A 73 -3.03 -12.77 1.37
N VAL A 74 -3.78 -12.08 2.23
CA VAL A 74 -3.54 -10.68 2.58
C VAL A 74 -3.27 -10.57 4.07
N VAL A 75 -2.16 -9.92 4.41
CA VAL A 75 -1.80 -9.62 5.81
C VAL A 75 -1.89 -8.12 5.99
N ILE A 76 -2.73 -7.68 6.92
CA ILE A 76 -2.89 -6.27 7.25
C ILE A 76 -2.13 -6.01 8.55
N VAL A 77 -1.04 -5.26 8.45
CA VAL A 77 -0.22 -4.91 9.61
C VAL A 77 -0.96 -3.83 10.41
N PRO A 78 -1.24 -4.07 11.69
CA PRO A 78 -1.97 -3.10 12.50
C PRO A 78 -1.14 -1.86 12.81
N GLN A 79 -1.81 -0.72 12.94
CA GLN A 79 -1.18 0.52 13.38
C GLN A 79 -1.02 0.48 14.90
N THR A 80 0.22 0.43 15.36
CA THR A 80 0.57 0.52 16.78
C THR A 80 1.25 1.85 17.06
N SER A 81 1.24 2.28 18.33
CA SER A 81 1.95 3.50 18.74
C SER A 81 3.46 3.36 18.46
N GLU A 82 4.01 2.18 18.66
CA GLU A 82 5.41 1.89 18.40
C GLU A 82 5.76 2.07 16.92
N GLN A 83 4.92 1.58 16.03
CA GLN A 83 5.10 1.74 14.59
C GLN A 83 4.96 3.20 14.18
N PHE A 84 4.01 3.92 14.76
CA PHE A 84 3.83 5.33 14.50
C PHE A 84 5.09 6.12 14.89
N GLU A 85 5.63 5.87 16.07
CA GLU A 85 6.83 6.56 16.54
C GLU A 85 8.05 6.25 15.68
N SER A 86 8.19 5.01 15.24
CA SER A 86 9.26 4.60 14.33
C SER A 86 9.15 5.31 12.97
N ALA A 87 7.94 5.37 12.42
CA ALA A 87 7.68 6.08 11.17
C ALA A 87 7.96 7.59 11.31
N LEU A 88 7.58 8.17 12.44
CA LEU A 88 7.82 9.59 12.72
C LEU A 88 9.32 9.90 12.74
N ARG A 89 10.13 9.05 13.37
CA ARG A 89 11.59 9.24 13.38
C ARG A 89 12.16 9.22 11.95
N ARG A 90 11.71 8.29 11.13
CA ARG A 90 12.15 8.21 9.73
C ARG A 90 11.72 9.44 8.94
N TYR A 91 10.50 9.89 9.17
CA TYR A 91 9.96 11.10 8.56
C TYR A 91 10.84 12.32 8.88
N GLU A 92 11.20 12.50 10.14
CA GLU A 92 12.04 13.60 10.58
C GLU A 92 13.46 13.51 10.01
N GLN A 93 14.04 12.33 9.94
CA GLN A 93 15.39 12.12 9.42
C GLN A 93 15.49 12.32 7.91
N ALA A 94 14.39 12.14 7.19
CA ALA A 94 14.35 12.28 5.74
C ALA A 94 13.85 13.67 5.31
N ALA A 95 14.37 14.73 5.93
CA ALA A 95 13.91 16.10 5.70
C ALA A 95 14.13 16.58 4.25
N ASP A 96 15.03 15.94 3.52
CA ASP A 96 15.32 16.25 2.10
C ASP A 96 14.38 15.50 1.14
N LYS A 97 13.48 14.66 1.66
CA LYS A 97 12.55 13.87 0.86
C LYS A 97 11.13 14.40 1.01
N SER A 98 10.28 14.07 0.04
CA SER A 98 8.83 14.35 0.09
C SER A 98 8.02 13.17 0.57
N TRP A 99 8.61 12.27 1.32
CA TRP A 99 7.95 11.07 1.82
C TRP A 99 6.89 11.44 2.86
N SER A 100 5.69 10.90 2.68
CA SER A 100 4.63 11.03 3.67
C SER A 100 4.92 10.15 4.88
N LEU A 101 4.17 10.37 5.97
CA LEU A 101 4.27 9.49 7.13
C LEU A 101 3.86 8.06 6.76
N THR A 102 2.84 7.90 5.92
CA THR A 102 2.42 6.59 5.42
C THR A 102 3.52 5.91 4.61
N ASP A 103 4.23 6.65 3.77
CA ASP A 103 5.40 6.12 3.05
C ASP A 103 6.43 5.59 4.04
N CYS A 104 6.79 6.39 5.04
CA CYS A 104 7.79 6.01 6.05
C CYS A 104 7.36 4.76 6.83
N ALA A 105 6.09 4.68 7.20
CA ALA A 105 5.54 3.51 7.88
C ALA A 105 5.61 2.26 6.97
N SER A 106 5.31 2.43 5.70
CA SER A 106 5.38 1.34 4.71
C SER A 106 6.81 0.83 4.55
N PHE A 107 7.78 1.75 4.46
CA PHE A 107 9.20 1.37 4.36
C PHE A 107 9.66 0.59 5.59
N GLN A 108 9.20 0.99 6.79
CA GLN A 108 9.50 0.27 8.03
C GLN A 108 8.96 -1.16 8.01
N VAL A 109 7.72 -1.34 7.54
CA VAL A 109 7.12 -2.66 7.42
C VAL A 109 7.91 -3.51 6.43
N MET A 110 8.23 -2.97 5.27
CA MET A 110 8.95 -3.71 4.24
C MET A 110 10.34 -4.14 4.72
N GLU A 111 11.05 -3.27 5.42
CA GLU A 111 12.37 -3.59 5.97
C GLU A 111 12.28 -4.66 7.05
N ALA A 112 11.32 -4.53 7.97
CA ALA A 112 11.14 -5.50 9.05
C ALA A 112 10.76 -6.89 8.51
N GLU A 113 9.96 -6.93 7.47
CA GLU A 113 9.49 -8.17 6.85
C GLU A 113 10.41 -8.67 5.74
N LYS A 114 11.49 -7.94 5.44
CA LYS A 114 12.44 -8.28 4.38
C LYS A 114 11.77 -8.44 3.02
N ILE A 115 10.85 -7.52 2.72
CA ILE A 115 10.15 -7.47 1.43
C ILE A 115 10.80 -6.39 0.59
N GLN A 116 11.21 -6.75 -0.64
CA GLN A 116 11.94 -5.86 -1.52
C GLN A 116 11.05 -5.23 -2.58
N ALA A 117 9.92 -5.85 -2.91
CA ALA A 117 9.05 -5.40 -4.00
C ALA A 117 7.71 -4.89 -3.48
N ALA A 118 7.25 -3.77 -4.05
CA ALA A 118 5.98 -3.15 -3.70
C ALA A 118 5.09 -3.00 -4.92
N LEU A 119 3.80 -3.29 -4.73
CA LEU A 119 2.74 -2.94 -5.68
C LEU A 119 2.45 -1.45 -5.46
N THR A 120 3.16 -0.62 -6.19
CA THR A 120 3.06 0.84 -6.10
C THR A 120 3.45 1.49 -7.40
N HIS A 121 2.86 2.65 -7.66
CA HIS A 121 3.23 3.54 -8.76
C HIS A 121 4.00 4.76 -8.25
N ASP A 122 4.27 4.82 -6.96
CA ASP A 122 4.89 5.97 -6.31
C ASP A 122 6.43 5.85 -6.35
N GLN A 123 7.08 6.86 -6.93
CA GLN A 123 8.54 6.92 -7.03
C GLN A 123 9.23 6.97 -5.65
N HIS A 124 8.51 7.37 -4.60
CA HIS A 124 9.09 7.42 -3.26
C HIS A 124 9.62 6.06 -2.82
N PHE A 125 8.95 4.97 -3.22
CA PHE A 125 9.42 3.62 -2.92
C PHE A 125 10.73 3.30 -3.63
N ALA A 126 10.88 3.72 -4.89
CA ALA A 126 12.12 3.56 -5.62
C ALA A 126 13.25 4.36 -4.98
N GLN A 127 12.97 5.58 -4.53
CA GLN A 127 13.94 6.41 -3.81
C GLN A 127 14.43 5.73 -2.52
N ALA A 128 13.56 4.98 -1.85
CA ALA A 128 13.89 4.26 -0.63
C ALA A 128 14.60 2.92 -0.89
N GLY A 129 14.82 2.56 -2.17
CA GLY A 129 15.56 1.36 -2.55
C GLY A 129 14.71 0.13 -2.84
N PHE A 130 13.41 0.29 -2.99
CA PHE A 130 12.51 -0.83 -3.26
C PHE A 130 12.16 -0.95 -4.75
N GLU A 131 11.86 -2.16 -5.18
CA GLU A 131 11.34 -2.42 -6.52
C GLU A 131 9.88 -2.00 -6.60
N THR A 132 9.55 -1.21 -7.63
CA THR A 132 8.19 -0.68 -7.84
C THR A 132 7.53 -1.40 -9.00
N LEU A 133 6.58 -2.27 -8.70
CA LEU A 133 6.01 -3.18 -9.68
C LEU A 133 5.03 -2.53 -10.66
N LEU A 134 4.51 -1.33 -10.33
CA LEU A 134 3.57 -0.61 -11.18
C LEU A 134 4.19 0.59 -11.90
N CYS A 135 5.47 0.79 -11.76
CA CYS A 135 6.20 1.84 -12.49
C CYS A 135 6.63 1.41 -13.88
#